data_305f63c989ae0114a700b0fbc98cfb43
#
_entry.id   305f63c989ae0114a700b0fbc98cfb43
#
_cell.length_a   1.000
_cell.length_b   1.000
_cell.length_c   1.000
_cell.angle_alpha   90.00
_cell.angle_beta   90.00
_cell.angle_gamma   90.00
#
_symmetry.space_group_name_H-M   'P 1'
#
loop_
_entity.id
_entity.type
_entity.pdbx_description
1 polymer ?
#
loop_
_entity_poly.entity_id
_entity_poly.type
_entity_poly.pdbx_seq_one_letter_code
_entity_poly.pdbx_strand_id
1 'polypeptide(L)'
;MDFAYSPKVQELRERVTAFMETHVYPAEAVFEQQVNEGDRWQPTAIMEELKAKAKAEGLWNLFLPESELGAGLTNTEYAPLAEIMGSSLIGAEPFNCAAPDTGNMEVLVRYANEAQKEQWLKPLLDGTIRSAFAMTEPGVASSDATNMEARAVREGDEWVINGRKWWTSGACDPRCKIMIFMGLTNPDGPRHQQHSMILVPMDAPGVKVLRPLPVFGYDDAPHGHAEVLFENVRVPYENVLLGEGRGFEIAQGRLGPGRIHHCMRSVGMAERALELM
;
A
#
# COMPACT_ATOMS: atom_id res chain seq x y z
N MET A 1 13.99 -1.21 -30.68
CA MET A 1 13.65 -1.08 -29.25
C MET A 1 14.61 -2.03 -28.54
N ASP A 2 15.40 -1.54 -27.60
CA ASP A 2 16.31 -2.35 -26.82
C ASP A 2 15.60 -2.78 -25.53
N PHE A 3 15.55 -4.10 -25.27
CA PHE A 3 14.96 -4.68 -24.05
C PHE A 3 16.02 -5.13 -23.04
N ALA A 4 17.31 -4.82 -23.31
CA ALA A 4 18.37 -5.13 -22.38
C ALA A 4 18.24 -4.31 -21.09
N TYR A 5 18.51 -4.96 -19.96
CA TYR A 5 18.55 -4.28 -18.66
C TYR A 5 19.82 -3.41 -18.56
N SER A 6 19.70 -2.25 -17.91
CA SER A 6 20.86 -1.47 -17.55
C SER A 6 21.78 -2.27 -16.58
N PRO A 7 23.09 -1.99 -16.53
CA PRO A 7 23.99 -2.68 -15.58
C PRO A 7 23.50 -2.61 -14.14
N LYS A 8 22.95 -1.47 -13.73
CA LYS A 8 22.35 -1.28 -12.38
C LYS A 8 21.17 -2.21 -12.14
N VAL A 9 20.27 -2.33 -13.12
CA VAL A 9 19.09 -3.21 -13.01
C VAL A 9 19.53 -4.66 -13.00
N GLN A 10 20.51 -5.03 -13.81
CA GLN A 10 21.04 -6.40 -13.83
C GLN A 10 21.67 -6.79 -12.48
N GLU A 11 22.48 -5.91 -11.89
CA GLU A 11 23.04 -6.12 -10.55
C GLU A 11 21.94 -6.29 -9.49
N LEU A 12 20.94 -5.41 -9.48
CA LEU A 12 19.83 -5.50 -8.53
C LEU A 12 19.01 -6.78 -8.71
N ARG A 13 18.77 -7.22 -9.96
CA ARG A 13 18.11 -8.49 -10.23
C ARG A 13 18.87 -9.67 -9.62
N GLU A 14 20.19 -9.75 -9.83
CA GLU A 14 21.02 -10.81 -9.26
C GLU A 14 20.96 -10.81 -7.73
N ARG A 15 21.05 -9.64 -7.09
CA ARG A 15 20.98 -9.51 -5.65
C ARG A 15 19.60 -9.85 -5.08
N VAL A 16 18.53 -9.38 -5.70
CA VAL A 16 17.15 -9.70 -5.26
C VAL A 16 16.88 -11.19 -5.46
N THR A 17 17.30 -11.80 -6.59
CA THR A 17 17.17 -13.25 -6.82
C THR A 17 17.90 -14.04 -5.75
N ALA A 18 19.16 -13.71 -5.47
CA ALA A 18 19.95 -14.38 -4.43
C ALA A 18 19.29 -14.25 -3.05
N PHE A 19 18.75 -13.09 -2.72
CA PHE A 19 18.03 -12.88 -1.47
C PHE A 19 16.74 -13.72 -1.38
N MET A 20 15.98 -13.80 -2.48
CA MET A 20 14.77 -14.64 -2.55
C MET A 20 15.10 -16.11 -2.33
N GLU A 21 16.11 -16.63 -3.03
CA GLU A 21 16.55 -18.03 -2.94
C GLU A 21 17.11 -18.38 -1.55
N THR A 22 17.93 -17.48 -0.99
CA THR A 22 18.64 -17.75 0.26
C THR A 22 17.76 -17.54 1.50
N HIS A 23 16.85 -16.57 1.46
CA HIS A 23 16.15 -16.10 2.65
C HIS A 23 14.63 -16.21 2.55
N VAL A 24 14.01 -15.81 1.42
CA VAL A 24 12.54 -15.72 1.34
C VAL A 24 11.91 -17.09 1.13
N TYR A 25 12.34 -17.86 0.14
CA TYR A 25 11.73 -19.17 -0.12
C TYR A 25 11.86 -20.15 1.07
N PRO A 26 13.02 -20.24 1.76
CA PRO A 26 13.09 -21.06 2.97
C PRO A 26 12.21 -20.57 4.12
N ALA A 27 11.87 -19.29 4.14
CA ALA A 27 11.06 -18.69 5.19
C ALA A 27 9.53 -18.85 4.99
N GLU A 28 9.05 -19.26 3.81
CA GLU A 28 7.62 -19.36 3.52
C GLU A 28 6.87 -20.29 4.50
N ALA A 29 7.41 -21.48 4.73
CA ALA A 29 6.80 -22.44 5.67
C ALA A 29 6.86 -21.94 7.12
N VAL A 30 7.92 -21.25 7.51
CA VAL A 30 8.05 -20.64 8.85
C VAL A 30 7.06 -19.50 9.02
N PHE A 31 6.88 -18.68 7.99
CA PHE A 31 5.88 -17.60 8.00
C PHE A 31 4.47 -18.16 8.18
N GLU A 32 4.10 -19.16 7.39
CA GLU A 32 2.79 -19.82 7.49
C GLU A 32 2.56 -20.43 8.88
N GLN A 33 3.58 -21.11 9.43
CA GLN A 33 3.52 -21.64 10.80
C GLN A 33 3.27 -20.52 11.82
N GLN A 34 4.03 -19.43 11.77
CA GLN A 34 3.92 -18.31 12.70
C GLN A 34 2.56 -17.59 12.61
N VAL A 35 2.00 -17.46 11.39
CA VAL A 35 0.64 -16.90 11.20
C VAL A 35 -0.44 -17.80 11.81
N ASN A 36 -0.24 -19.11 11.78
CA ASN A 36 -1.22 -20.07 12.30
C ASN A 36 -1.05 -20.35 13.80
N GLU A 37 0.04 -19.91 14.42
CA GLU A 37 0.32 -20.05 15.85
C GLU A 37 0.01 -18.73 16.59
N GLY A 38 -0.82 -18.78 17.64
CA GLY A 38 -1.15 -17.60 18.44
C GLY A 38 -2.11 -16.62 17.76
N ASP A 39 -1.86 -15.31 17.94
CA ASP A 39 -2.66 -14.25 17.31
C ASP A 39 -2.16 -14.00 15.89
N ARG A 40 -2.89 -14.52 14.92
CA ARG A 40 -2.56 -14.41 13.49
C ARG A 40 -2.51 -13.00 12.93
N TRP A 41 -3.06 -12.00 13.64
CA TRP A 41 -3.02 -10.59 13.25
C TRP A 41 -1.75 -9.87 13.71
N GLN A 42 -0.87 -10.53 14.46
CA GLN A 42 0.42 -9.95 14.84
C GLN A 42 1.49 -10.15 13.77
N PRO A 43 2.43 -9.20 13.63
CA PRO A 43 3.58 -9.36 12.74
C PRO A 43 4.37 -10.63 13.10
N THR A 44 4.78 -11.39 12.08
CA THR A 44 5.59 -12.59 12.29
C THR A 44 7.05 -12.23 12.54
N ALA A 45 7.71 -12.95 13.44
CA ALA A 45 9.13 -12.73 13.73
C ALA A 45 10.01 -12.93 12.49
N ILE A 46 9.71 -13.96 11.68
CA ILE A 46 10.48 -14.25 10.47
C ILE A 46 10.41 -13.09 9.46
N MET A 47 9.26 -12.42 9.31
CA MET A 47 9.14 -11.27 8.41
C MET A 47 10.00 -10.11 8.88
N GLU A 48 10.04 -9.81 10.18
CA GLU A 48 10.89 -8.75 10.71
C GLU A 48 12.39 -9.06 10.56
N GLU A 49 12.79 -10.33 10.69
CA GLU A 49 14.16 -10.77 10.39
C GLU A 49 14.52 -10.57 8.91
N LEU A 50 13.63 -10.92 7.99
CA LEU A 50 13.82 -10.72 6.55
C LEU A 50 13.98 -9.24 6.21
N LYS A 51 13.14 -8.37 6.79
CA LYS A 51 13.26 -6.92 6.62
C LYS A 51 14.60 -6.37 7.12
N ALA A 52 15.06 -6.83 8.28
CA ALA A 52 16.35 -6.40 8.82
C ALA A 52 17.51 -6.81 7.89
N LYS A 53 17.47 -8.03 7.32
CA LYS A 53 18.47 -8.50 6.36
C LYS A 53 18.43 -7.69 5.06
N ALA A 54 17.24 -7.48 4.47
CA ALA A 54 17.10 -6.71 3.24
C ALA A 54 17.59 -5.26 3.40
N LYS A 55 17.32 -4.63 4.55
CA LYS A 55 17.88 -3.31 4.89
C LYS A 55 19.41 -3.34 4.96
N ALA A 56 19.98 -4.31 5.65
CA ALA A 56 21.43 -4.44 5.80
C ALA A 56 22.14 -4.63 4.45
N GLU A 57 21.47 -5.27 3.49
CA GLU A 57 21.96 -5.47 2.13
C GLU A 57 21.65 -4.28 1.20
N GLY A 58 20.99 -3.22 1.67
CA GLY A 58 20.59 -2.08 0.83
C GLY A 58 19.53 -2.41 -0.23
N LEU A 59 18.72 -3.44 0.02
CA LEU A 59 17.59 -3.85 -0.82
C LEU A 59 16.26 -3.34 -0.24
N TRP A 60 16.17 -2.03 0.02
CA TRP A 60 15.04 -1.40 0.71
C TRP A 60 14.42 -0.28 -0.12
N ASN A 61 13.08 -0.19 -0.15
CA ASN A 61 12.34 0.83 -0.89
C ASN A 61 12.66 0.89 -2.40
N LEU A 62 12.96 -0.22 -3.03
CA LEU A 62 13.38 -0.28 -4.45
C LEU A 62 12.31 0.24 -5.41
N PHE A 63 11.05 0.24 -4.99
CA PHE A 63 9.86 0.59 -5.81
C PHE A 63 9.74 2.07 -6.11
N LEU A 64 10.31 2.96 -5.26
CA LEU A 64 10.00 4.39 -5.29
C LEU A 64 10.63 5.04 -6.53
N PRO A 65 9.81 5.46 -7.54
CA PRO A 65 10.34 5.84 -8.84
C PRO A 65 11.06 7.18 -8.81
N GLU A 66 12.23 7.22 -9.46
CA GLU A 66 13.01 8.44 -9.71
C GLU A 66 13.24 9.29 -8.45
N SER A 67 13.32 8.64 -7.28
CA SER A 67 13.42 9.29 -5.98
C SER A 67 14.74 8.96 -5.28
N GLU A 68 15.34 9.95 -4.66
CA GLU A 68 16.51 9.78 -3.76
C GLU A 68 16.14 8.99 -2.48
N LEU A 69 14.84 8.90 -2.16
CA LEU A 69 14.32 8.12 -1.04
C LEU A 69 14.21 6.62 -1.33
N GLY A 70 14.49 6.21 -2.56
CA GLY A 70 14.50 4.82 -3.01
C GLY A 70 15.78 4.52 -3.79
N ALA A 71 15.71 3.56 -4.70
CA ALA A 71 16.85 3.18 -5.55
C ALA A 71 17.04 4.08 -6.79
N GLY A 72 16.19 5.09 -6.99
CA GLY A 72 16.23 5.99 -8.14
C GLY A 72 15.95 5.27 -9.47
N LEU A 73 15.10 4.25 -9.45
CA LEU A 73 14.70 3.47 -10.64
C LEU A 73 13.46 4.11 -11.28
N THR A 74 13.35 4.01 -12.58
CA THR A 74 12.06 4.19 -13.26
C THR A 74 11.13 2.99 -13.00
N ASN A 75 9.83 3.13 -13.27
CA ASN A 75 8.90 2.01 -13.17
C ASN A 75 9.28 0.83 -14.08
N THR A 76 9.85 1.12 -15.26
CA THR A 76 10.33 0.09 -16.20
C THR A 76 11.53 -0.67 -15.63
N GLU A 77 12.44 0.02 -14.94
CA GLU A 77 13.61 -0.57 -14.30
C GLU A 77 13.25 -1.37 -13.04
N TYR A 78 12.22 -0.93 -12.30
CA TYR A 78 11.71 -1.66 -11.14
C TYR A 78 10.88 -2.91 -11.54
N ALA A 79 10.24 -2.91 -12.71
CA ALA A 79 9.35 -3.98 -13.14
C ALA A 79 9.95 -5.40 -13.00
N PRO A 80 11.18 -5.70 -13.47
CA PRO A 80 11.78 -7.02 -13.31
C PRO A 80 12.10 -7.38 -11.85
N LEU A 81 12.31 -6.40 -10.98
CA LEU A 81 12.49 -6.65 -9.54
C LEU A 81 11.14 -7.03 -8.89
N ALA A 82 10.06 -6.33 -9.27
CA ALA A 82 8.71 -6.66 -8.82
C ALA A 82 8.28 -8.08 -9.26
N GLU A 83 8.69 -8.51 -10.46
CA GLU A 83 8.47 -9.87 -10.97
C GLU A 83 9.16 -10.91 -10.09
N ILE A 84 10.45 -10.74 -9.81
CA ILE A 84 11.22 -11.64 -8.92
C ILE A 84 10.57 -11.71 -7.53
N MET A 85 10.24 -10.57 -6.91
CA MET A 85 9.57 -10.52 -5.61
C MET A 85 8.19 -11.19 -5.65
N GLY A 86 7.48 -11.07 -6.77
CA GLY A 86 6.15 -11.63 -6.98
C GLY A 86 6.10 -13.16 -7.04
N SER A 87 7.23 -13.83 -7.23
CA SER A 87 7.32 -15.30 -7.22
C SER A 87 6.99 -15.90 -5.84
N SER A 88 6.94 -15.10 -4.78
CA SER A 88 6.51 -15.49 -3.44
C SER A 88 5.40 -14.58 -2.93
N LEU A 89 4.38 -15.15 -2.27
CA LEU A 89 3.29 -14.36 -1.67
C LEU A 89 3.80 -13.38 -0.61
N ILE A 90 4.89 -13.74 0.08
CA ILE A 90 5.53 -12.89 1.08
C ILE A 90 6.70 -12.06 0.52
N GLY A 91 7.06 -12.24 -0.77
CA GLY A 91 8.34 -11.80 -1.31
C GLY A 91 8.52 -10.28 -1.43
N ALA A 92 7.45 -9.49 -1.51
CA ALA A 92 7.55 -8.04 -1.62
C ALA A 92 7.73 -7.32 -0.27
N GLU A 93 7.21 -7.88 0.83
CA GLU A 93 7.24 -7.23 2.14
C GLU A 93 8.65 -7.10 2.74
N PRO A 94 9.56 -8.08 2.64
CA PRO A 94 10.93 -7.94 3.13
C PRO A 94 11.67 -6.70 2.62
N PHE A 95 11.36 -6.26 1.41
CA PHE A 95 11.99 -5.10 0.76
C PHE A 95 11.24 -3.79 0.95
N ASN A 96 10.19 -3.77 1.79
CA ASN A 96 9.23 -2.66 1.92
C ASN A 96 8.57 -2.28 0.57
N CYS A 97 8.37 -3.28 -0.29
CA CYS A 97 7.80 -3.12 -1.62
C CYS A 97 6.38 -3.68 -1.75
N ALA A 98 5.70 -3.98 -0.62
CA ALA A 98 4.35 -4.52 -0.60
C ALA A 98 3.28 -3.42 -0.77
N ALA A 99 2.19 -3.76 -1.43
CA ALA A 99 0.99 -2.94 -1.45
C ALA A 99 0.23 -3.07 -0.10
N PRO A 100 -0.51 -2.04 0.34
CA PRO A 100 -0.78 -0.76 -0.31
C PRO A 100 0.30 0.30 -0.04
N ASP A 101 1.28 0.02 0.81
CA ASP A 101 2.26 0.98 1.30
C ASP A 101 3.04 1.64 0.16
N THR A 102 3.46 0.87 -0.86
CA THR A 102 4.16 1.42 -2.02
C THR A 102 3.38 2.56 -2.68
N GLY A 103 2.12 2.33 -3.01
CA GLY A 103 1.28 3.36 -3.63
C GLY A 103 0.97 4.52 -2.69
N ASN A 104 0.85 4.27 -1.39
CA ASN A 104 0.60 5.32 -0.41
C ASN A 104 1.87 6.17 -0.18
N MET A 105 3.05 5.57 -0.13
CA MET A 105 4.31 6.30 -0.06
C MET A 105 4.54 7.16 -1.31
N GLU A 106 4.23 6.66 -2.51
CA GLU A 106 4.29 7.46 -3.75
C GLU A 106 3.34 8.67 -3.70
N VAL A 107 2.12 8.50 -3.18
CA VAL A 107 1.17 9.61 -2.96
C VAL A 107 1.76 10.64 -2.01
N LEU A 108 2.31 10.20 -0.88
CA LEU A 108 2.89 11.11 0.10
C LEU A 108 4.13 11.84 -0.43
N VAL A 109 4.98 11.17 -1.18
CA VAL A 109 6.15 11.82 -1.84
C VAL A 109 5.71 12.93 -2.76
N ARG A 110 4.67 12.69 -3.58
CA ARG A 110 4.23 13.61 -4.63
C ARG A 110 3.33 14.74 -4.14
N TYR A 111 2.45 14.46 -3.19
CA TYR A 111 1.30 15.31 -2.89
C TYR A 111 1.21 15.78 -1.44
N ALA A 112 1.97 15.20 -0.51
CA ALA A 112 1.97 15.59 0.89
C ALA A 112 2.83 16.85 1.11
N ASN A 113 2.43 17.67 2.08
CA ASN A 113 3.26 18.75 2.59
C ASN A 113 4.38 18.21 3.52
N GLU A 114 5.32 19.07 3.90
CA GLU A 114 6.49 18.62 4.69
C GLU A 114 6.10 18.08 6.09
N ALA A 115 5.08 18.65 6.73
CA ALA A 115 4.60 18.15 8.01
C ALA A 115 3.99 16.74 7.89
N GLN A 116 3.20 16.50 6.84
CA GLN A 116 2.62 15.19 6.53
C GLN A 116 3.71 14.17 6.16
N LYS A 117 4.75 14.58 5.42
CA LYS A 117 5.89 13.72 5.10
C LYS A 117 6.68 13.33 6.34
N GLU A 118 6.99 14.27 7.22
CA GLU A 118 7.70 13.97 8.47
C GLU A 118 6.89 13.04 9.37
N GLN A 119 5.59 13.28 9.48
CA GLN A 119 4.72 12.50 10.35
C GLN A 119 4.42 11.09 9.82
N TRP A 120 4.21 10.93 8.52
CA TRP A 120 3.68 9.69 7.95
C TRP A 120 4.60 9.01 6.94
N LEU A 121 5.19 9.78 6.00
CA LEU A 121 6.05 9.19 4.97
C LEU A 121 7.34 8.61 5.56
N LYS A 122 8.00 9.35 6.43
CA LYS A 122 9.26 8.92 7.02
C LYS A 122 9.16 7.59 7.77
N PRO A 123 8.21 7.40 8.72
CA PRO A 123 8.06 6.10 9.36
C PRO A 123 7.56 4.97 8.42
N LEU A 124 6.86 5.29 7.33
CA LEU A 124 6.52 4.31 6.29
C LEU A 124 7.77 3.86 5.51
N LEU A 125 8.62 4.82 5.11
CA LEU A 125 9.89 4.51 4.45
C LEU A 125 10.83 3.72 5.37
N ASP A 126 10.80 4.00 6.67
CA ASP A 126 11.55 3.23 7.68
C ASP A 126 10.93 1.84 7.92
N GLY A 127 9.69 1.60 7.49
CA GLY A 127 8.97 0.36 7.70
C GLY A 127 8.54 0.14 9.16
N THR A 128 8.52 1.20 9.99
CA THR A 128 8.09 1.15 11.40
C THR A 128 6.58 1.19 11.56
N ILE A 129 5.87 1.74 10.58
CA ILE A 129 4.42 1.70 10.46
C ILE A 129 4.00 1.17 9.11
N ARG A 130 2.72 0.82 8.99
CA ARG A 130 2.04 0.48 7.74
C ARG A 130 0.89 1.44 7.48
N SER A 131 0.33 1.35 6.29
CA SER A 131 -0.77 2.21 5.84
C SER A 131 -1.87 1.42 5.15
N ALA A 132 -3.03 2.06 4.97
CA ALA A 132 -4.12 1.52 4.19
C ALA A 132 -4.66 2.56 3.19
N PHE A 133 -5.42 2.07 2.20
CA PHE A 133 -6.05 2.92 1.19
C PHE A 133 -7.56 2.64 1.17
N ALA A 134 -8.32 3.59 1.73
CA ALA A 134 -9.76 3.47 1.93
C ALA A 134 -10.52 4.16 0.79
N MET A 135 -10.64 3.49 -0.35
CA MET A 135 -11.29 4.03 -1.55
C MET A 135 -12.62 3.31 -1.84
N THR A 136 -12.59 2.01 -2.06
CA THR A 136 -13.75 1.25 -2.53
C THR A 136 -14.86 1.14 -1.48
N GLU A 137 -16.11 1.06 -1.95
CA GLU A 137 -17.32 1.04 -1.12
C GLU A 137 -18.23 -0.14 -1.49
N PRO A 138 -18.93 -0.75 -0.50
CA PRO A 138 -19.82 -1.87 -0.79
C PRO A 138 -21.08 -1.49 -1.56
N GLY A 139 -21.52 -0.23 -1.47
CA GLY A 139 -22.78 0.24 -2.05
C GLY A 139 -22.71 0.73 -3.49
N VAL A 140 -21.50 0.93 -4.04
CA VAL A 140 -21.30 1.54 -5.36
C VAL A 140 -20.30 0.79 -6.23
N ALA A 141 -20.37 0.99 -7.54
CA ALA A 141 -19.40 0.45 -8.50
C ALA A 141 -18.07 1.22 -8.40
N SER A 142 -17.24 0.84 -7.42
CA SER A 142 -16.03 1.57 -7.00
C SER A 142 -14.87 1.51 -7.99
N SER A 143 -14.96 0.72 -9.06
CA SER A 143 -14.00 0.75 -10.17
C SER A 143 -14.02 2.07 -10.93
N ASP A 144 -15.13 2.79 -10.90
CA ASP A 144 -15.22 4.19 -11.28
C ASP A 144 -14.95 5.08 -10.06
N ALA A 145 -13.78 5.72 -10.05
CA ALA A 145 -13.34 6.59 -8.96
C ALA A 145 -14.22 7.84 -8.74
N THR A 146 -15.20 8.08 -9.61
CA THR A 146 -16.17 9.18 -9.46
C THR A 146 -17.48 8.75 -8.79
N ASN A 147 -17.63 7.46 -8.44
CA ASN A 147 -18.86 6.93 -7.84
C ASN A 147 -18.84 6.85 -6.30
N MET A 148 -17.76 7.27 -5.63
CA MET A 148 -17.68 7.18 -4.17
C MET A 148 -18.74 8.08 -3.51
N GLU A 149 -19.50 7.53 -2.56
CA GLU A 149 -20.58 8.22 -1.82
C GLU A 149 -20.21 8.55 -0.39
N ALA A 150 -19.18 7.90 0.19
CA ALA A 150 -18.67 8.25 1.51
C ALA A 150 -18.23 9.73 1.52
N ARG A 151 -18.66 10.47 2.52
CA ARG A 151 -18.57 11.94 2.55
C ARG A 151 -17.51 12.42 3.53
N ALA A 152 -16.87 13.53 3.17
CA ALA A 152 -16.14 14.37 4.08
C ALA A 152 -16.65 15.80 3.95
N VAL A 153 -17.21 16.31 5.02
CA VAL A 153 -17.80 17.68 5.06
C VAL A 153 -16.87 18.54 5.90
N ARG A 154 -16.54 19.72 5.40
CA ARG A 154 -15.76 20.70 6.14
C ARG A 154 -16.62 21.39 7.20
N GLU A 155 -16.21 21.32 8.45
CA GLU A 155 -16.77 22.05 9.58
C GLU A 155 -15.68 22.86 10.27
N GLY A 156 -15.59 24.14 9.95
CA GLY A 156 -14.51 25.01 10.44
C GLY A 156 -13.14 24.57 9.92
N ASP A 157 -12.26 24.20 10.84
CA ASP A 157 -10.90 23.74 10.56
C ASP A 157 -10.75 22.21 10.60
N GLU A 158 -11.87 21.48 10.47
CA GLU A 158 -11.91 20.03 10.47
C GLU A 158 -12.68 19.46 9.29
N TRP A 159 -12.34 18.23 8.91
CA TRP A 159 -13.18 17.35 8.11
C TRP A 159 -13.98 16.43 9.03
N VAL A 160 -15.29 16.33 8.77
CA VAL A 160 -16.18 15.33 9.38
C VAL A 160 -16.47 14.24 8.36
N ILE A 161 -15.97 13.05 8.62
CA ILE A 161 -15.99 11.93 7.67
C ILE A 161 -17.03 10.91 8.10
N ASN A 162 -17.89 10.54 7.14
CA ASN A 162 -18.90 9.49 7.31
C ASN A 162 -18.95 8.60 6.07
N GLY A 163 -19.04 7.30 6.28
CA GLY A 163 -19.19 6.33 5.22
C GLY A 163 -18.65 4.96 5.56
N ARG A 164 -18.73 4.04 4.62
CA ARG A 164 -18.28 2.67 4.76
C ARG A 164 -17.38 2.29 3.59
N LYS A 165 -16.19 1.82 3.90
CA LYS A 165 -15.19 1.36 2.94
C LYS A 165 -14.98 -0.14 3.10
N TRP A 166 -14.61 -0.82 2.03
CA TRP A 166 -14.29 -2.23 2.06
C TRP A 166 -13.07 -2.55 1.19
N TRP A 167 -12.58 -3.77 1.29
CA TRP A 167 -11.33 -4.20 0.64
C TRP A 167 -10.18 -3.23 0.93
N THR A 168 -10.18 -2.68 2.15
CA THR A 168 -9.14 -1.76 2.64
C THR A 168 -7.96 -2.58 3.10
N SER A 169 -7.06 -2.89 2.16
CA SER A 169 -5.89 -3.74 2.40
C SER A 169 -4.96 -3.11 3.43
N GLY A 170 -4.46 -3.93 4.34
CA GLY A 170 -3.56 -3.51 5.41
C GLY A 170 -4.25 -2.94 6.66
N ALA A 171 -5.56 -2.68 6.62
CA ALA A 171 -6.24 -2.07 7.77
C ALA A 171 -6.46 -3.03 8.95
N CYS A 172 -6.25 -4.34 8.78
CA CYS A 172 -6.26 -5.31 9.88
C CYS A 172 -4.92 -5.39 10.61
N ASP A 173 -3.84 -4.91 10.01
CA ASP A 173 -2.49 -4.96 10.58
C ASP A 173 -2.36 -3.97 11.75
N PRO A 174 -1.94 -4.38 12.95
CA PRO A 174 -1.78 -3.49 14.10
C PRO A 174 -0.70 -2.40 13.90
N ARG A 175 0.19 -2.59 12.94
CA ARG A 175 1.18 -1.59 12.51
C ARG A 175 0.58 -0.53 11.59
N CYS A 176 -0.61 -0.73 11.03
CA CYS A 176 -1.31 0.28 10.24
C CYS A 176 -1.67 1.46 11.13
N LYS A 177 -1.11 2.65 10.83
CA LYS A 177 -1.32 3.87 11.63
C LYS A 177 -2.05 4.96 10.87
N ILE A 178 -2.07 4.86 9.55
CA ILE A 178 -2.64 5.90 8.68
C ILE A 178 -3.41 5.29 7.51
N MET A 179 -4.56 5.86 7.18
CA MET A 179 -5.29 5.59 5.93
C MET A 179 -5.30 6.81 5.04
N ILE A 180 -5.23 6.59 3.73
CA ILE A 180 -5.64 7.58 2.73
C ILE A 180 -7.11 7.30 2.40
N PHE A 181 -8.00 8.15 2.91
CA PHE A 181 -9.44 8.08 2.66
C PHE A 181 -9.79 8.89 1.42
N MET A 182 -10.51 8.31 0.47
CA MET A 182 -11.10 9.03 -0.66
C MET A 182 -12.61 9.20 -0.45
N GLY A 183 -13.08 10.44 -0.43
CA GLY A 183 -14.49 10.75 -0.20
C GLY A 183 -15.00 11.96 -0.95
N LEU A 184 -16.33 12.05 -1.05
CA LEU A 184 -17.06 13.14 -1.69
C LEU A 184 -17.01 14.38 -0.79
N THR A 185 -16.40 15.45 -1.30
CA THR A 185 -16.26 16.75 -0.60
C THR A 185 -17.04 17.87 -1.28
N ASN A 186 -17.17 17.82 -2.61
CA ASN A 186 -17.85 18.84 -3.40
C ASN A 186 -18.84 18.21 -4.40
N PRO A 187 -20.04 17.80 -3.95
CA PRO A 187 -21.01 17.10 -4.79
C PRO A 187 -21.53 17.92 -5.99
N ASP A 188 -21.51 19.24 -5.88
CA ASP A 188 -21.99 20.15 -6.94
C ASP A 188 -20.89 20.57 -7.92
N GLY A 189 -19.66 20.15 -7.68
CA GLY A 189 -18.52 20.46 -8.55
C GLY A 189 -18.46 19.60 -9.81
N PRO A 190 -17.50 19.92 -10.72
CA PRO A 190 -17.25 19.07 -11.88
C PRO A 190 -16.92 17.63 -11.48
N ARG A 191 -17.41 16.65 -12.24
CA ARG A 191 -17.32 15.21 -11.92
C ARG A 191 -15.97 14.75 -11.37
N HIS A 192 -14.85 15.17 -11.96
CA HIS A 192 -13.49 14.78 -11.55
C HIS A 192 -12.91 15.66 -10.43
N GLN A 193 -13.70 16.61 -9.89
CA GLN A 193 -13.30 17.50 -8.80
C GLN A 193 -14.26 17.40 -7.58
N GLN A 194 -15.07 16.35 -7.54
CA GLN A 194 -16.02 16.13 -6.45
C GLN A 194 -15.38 15.47 -5.22
N HIS A 195 -14.27 14.75 -5.41
CA HIS A 195 -13.65 13.92 -4.38
C HIS A 195 -12.30 14.48 -3.94
N SER A 196 -12.00 14.30 -2.66
CA SER A 196 -10.69 14.62 -2.07
C SER A 196 -10.06 13.39 -1.45
N MET A 197 -8.75 13.41 -1.26
CA MET A 197 -8.02 12.43 -0.45
C MET A 197 -7.57 13.07 0.85
N ILE A 198 -7.89 12.40 1.96
CA ILE A 198 -7.70 12.91 3.31
C ILE A 198 -6.94 11.85 4.11
N LEU A 199 -5.90 12.28 4.83
CA LEU A 199 -5.17 11.43 5.76
C LEU A 199 -5.98 11.21 7.03
N VAL A 200 -6.30 9.96 7.35
CA VAL A 200 -7.07 9.59 8.53
C VAL A 200 -6.26 8.64 9.41
N PRO A 201 -5.83 9.06 10.61
CA PRO A 201 -5.23 8.15 11.57
C PRO A 201 -6.13 6.97 11.92
N MET A 202 -5.57 5.78 12.07
CA MET A 202 -6.34 4.56 12.39
C MET A 202 -7.02 4.63 13.76
N ASP A 203 -6.45 5.38 14.70
CA ASP A 203 -6.94 5.59 16.05
C ASP A 203 -7.87 6.81 16.20
N ALA A 204 -8.20 7.49 15.10
CA ALA A 204 -9.14 8.61 15.14
C ALA A 204 -10.51 8.13 15.65
N PRO A 205 -11.13 8.86 16.62
CA PRO A 205 -12.43 8.50 17.14
C PRO A 205 -13.47 8.36 16.02
N GLY A 206 -14.21 7.24 16.02
CA GLY A 206 -15.21 6.94 15.00
C GLY A 206 -14.72 6.08 13.84
N VAL A 207 -13.41 5.78 13.74
CA VAL A 207 -12.87 4.76 12.84
C VAL A 207 -13.08 3.39 13.47
N LYS A 208 -13.71 2.49 12.72
CA LYS A 208 -13.96 1.11 13.17
C LYS A 208 -13.61 0.11 12.09
N VAL A 209 -12.63 -0.75 12.34
CA VAL A 209 -12.39 -1.94 11.53
C VAL A 209 -13.45 -2.97 11.92
N LEU A 210 -14.36 -3.29 11.00
CA LEU A 210 -15.51 -4.16 11.30
C LEU A 210 -15.16 -5.65 11.22
N ARG A 211 -14.44 -6.02 10.16
CA ARG A 211 -14.06 -7.42 9.90
C ARG A 211 -13.04 -7.52 8.77
N PRO A 212 -12.23 -8.58 8.74
CA PRO A 212 -11.52 -8.98 7.53
C PRO A 212 -12.48 -9.53 6.47
N LEU A 213 -12.11 -9.38 5.21
CA LEU A 213 -12.84 -9.89 4.05
C LEU A 213 -12.01 -11.00 3.38
N PRO A 214 -12.39 -12.27 3.47
CA PRO A 214 -11.62 -13.36 2.90
C PRO A 214 -11.83 -13.47 1.38
N VAL A 215 -10.77 -13.93 0.69
CA VAL A 215 -10.79 -14.32 -0.72
C VAL A 215 -10.57 -15.82 -0.79
N PHE A 216 -11.52 -16.56 -1.34
CA PHE A 216 -11.49 -18.04 -1.39
C PHE A 216 -11.22 -18.72 -0.03
N GLY A 217 -11.63 -18.08 1.08
CA GLY A 217 -11.40 -18.59 2.44
C GLY A 217 -10.10 -18.12 3.10
N TYR A 218 -9.21 -17.44 2.39
CA TYR A 218 -7.99 -16.85 2.92
C TYR A 218 -8.23 -15.42 3.37
N ASP A 219 -7.86 -15.08 4.61
CA ASP A 219 -8.02 -13.75 5.21
C ASP A 219 -6.79 -12.85 5.08
N ASP A 220 -5.69 -13.41 4.53
CA ASP A 220 -4.44 -12.71 4.24
C ASP A 220 -3.78 -12.08 5.48
N ALA A 221 -3.95 -12.71 6.64
CA ALA A 221 -3.34 -12.26 7.89
C ALA A 221 -1.80 -12.34 7.85
N PRO A 222 -1.10 -11.41 8.51
CA PRO A 222 -1.59 -10.32 9.38
C PRO A 222 -2.05 -9.06 8.63
N HIS A 223 -1.86 -9.00 7.33
CA HIS A 223 -2.14 -7.84 6.49
C HIS A 223 -3.65 -7.57 6.35
N GLY A 224 -4.39 -8.54 5.85
CA GLY A 224 -5.84 -8.55 5.71
C GLY A 224 -6.41 -7.49 4.76
N HIS A 225 -7.69 -7.69 4.42
CA HIS A 225 -8.49 -6.73 3.66
C HIS A 225 -9.72 -6.39 4.49
N ALA A 226 -9.81 -5.18 5.00
CA ALA A 226 -10.83 -4.83 5.96
C ALA A 226 -12.06 -4.17 5.35
N GLU A 227 -13.18 -4.38 6.04
CA GLU A 227 -14.33 -3.49 5.98
C GLU A 227 -14.20 -2.46 7.10
N VAL A 228 -14.24 -1.16 6.75
CA VAL A 228 -14.01 -0.05 7.67
C VAL A 228 -15.19 0.90 7.66
N LEU A 229 -15.69 1.24 8.84
CA LEU A 229 -16.74 2.20 9.05
C LEU A 229 -16.15 3.50 9.61
N PHE A 230 -16.63 4.61 9.10
CA PHE A 230 -16.32 5.96 9.54
C PHE A 230 -17.61 6.60 10.06
N GLU A 231 -17.67 6.89 11.36
CA GLU A 231 -18.82 7.51 12.02
C GLU A 231 -18.41 8.82 12.68
N ASN A 232 -18.73 9.96 12.03
CA ASN A 232 -18.38 11.31 12.50
C ASN A 232 -16.88 11.44 12.85
N VAL A 233 -16.02 10.84 12.04
CA VAL A 233 -14.57 10.92 12.24
C VAL A 233 -14.11 12.34 11.95
N ARG A 234 -13.46 12.96 12.93
CA ARG A 234 -12.94 14.32 12.83
C ARG A 234 -11.44 14.31 12.66
N VAL A 235 -10.95 14.97 11.62
CA VAL A 235 -9.52 15.17 11.37
C VAL A 235 -9.28 16.62 10.93
N PRO A 236 -8.08 17.18 11.20
CA PRO A 236 -7.74 18.53 10.77
C PRO A 236 -7.94 18.77 9.27
N TYR A 237 -8.34 19.98 8.90
CA TYR A 237 -8.49 20.36 7.49
C TYR A 237 -7.21 20.15 6.68
N GLU A 238 -6.07 20.40 7.29
CA GLU A 238 -4.74 20.25 6.70
C GLU A 238 -4.39 18.80 6.32
N ASN A 239 -5.17 17.81 6.78
CA ASN A 239 -4.98 16.41 6.39
C ASN A 239 -5.37 16.12 4.93
N VAL A 240 -5.95 17.10 4.22
CA VAL A 240 -6.22 16.98 2.78
C VAL A 240 -4.91 16.96 1.99
N LEU A 241 -4.81 16.01 1.06
CA LEU A 241 -3.66 15.88 0.15
C LEU A 241 -3.86 16.73 -1.11
N LEU A 242 -2.86 17.50 -1.52
CA LEU A 242 -2.84 18.33 -2.73
C LEU A 242 -3.90 19.46 -2.76
N GLY A 243 -4.96 19.36 -1.97
CA GLY A 243 -6.08 20.28 -1.90
C GLY A 243 -7.42 19.61 -2.18
N GLU A 244 -8.48 20.37 -1.89
CA GLU A 244 -9.86 19.92 -2.07
C GLU A 244 -10.21 19.70 -3.55
N GLY A 245 -10.98 18.64 -3.84
CA GLY A 245 -11.38 18.28 -5.19
C GLY A 245 -10.31 17.61 -6.04
N ARG A 246 -9.12 17.31 -5.49
CA ARG A 246 -7.98 16.73 -6.24
C ARG A 246 -7.88 15.20 -6.06
N GLY A 247 -8.87 14.57 -5.43
CA GLY A 247 -8.83 13.12 -5.15
C GLY A 247 -8.78 12.24 -6.39
N PHE A 248 -9.50 12.58 -7.45
CA PHE A 248 -9.45 11.84 -8.72
C PHE A 248 -8.06 11.88 -9.35
N GLU A 249 -7.43 13.05 -9.40
CA GLU A 249 -6.07 13.24 -9.92
C GLU A 249 -5.05 12.39 -9.15
N ILE A 250 -5.11 12.43 -7.82
CA ILE A 250 -4.25 11.61 -6.96
C ILE A 250 -4.48 10.12 -7.21
N ALA A 251 -5.76 9.70 -7.35
CA ALA A 251 -6.10 8.31 -7.64
C ALA A 251 -5.45 7.82 -8.95
N GLN A 252 -5.50 8.63 -10.02
CA GLN A 252 -4.87 8.28 -11.30
C GLN A 252 -3.35 8.20 -11.17
N GLY A 253 -2.73 9.16 -10.49
CA GLY A 253 -1.27 9.17 -10.24
C GLY A 253 -0.78 7.98 -9.42
N ARG A 254 -1.58 7.51 -8.45
CA ARG A 254 -1.28 6.34 -7.61
C ARG A 254 -1.49 5.01 -8.34
N LEU A 255 -2.63 4.88 -9.00
CA LEU A 255 -3.04 3.61 -9.60
C LEU A 255 -2.24 3.26 -10.88
N GLY A 256 -1.71 4.25 -11.58
CA GLY A 256 -0.88 4.05 -12.77
C GLY A 256 0.32 3.12 -12.50
N PRO A 257 1.30 3.56 -11.71
CA PRO A 257 2.45 2.74 -11.31
C PRO A 257 2.05 1.45 -10.60
N GLY A 258 1.09 1.52 -9.68
CA GLY A 258 0.62 0.37 -8.93
C GLY A 258 0.10 -0.78 -9.82
N ARG A 259 -0.56 -0.47 -10.93
CA ARG A 259 -1.00 -1.51 -11.90
C ARG A 259 0.19 -2.25 -12.51
N ILE A 260 1.25 -1.55 -12.86
CA ILE A 260 2.48 -2.16 -13.41
C ILE A 260 3.10 -3.09 -12.38
N HIS A 261 3.25 -2.63 -11.13
CA HIS A 261 3.80 -3.45 -10.04
C HIS A 261 2.98 -4.74 -9.81
N HIS A 262 1.64 -4.65 -9.83
CA HIS A 262 0.77 -5.81 -9.69
C HIS A 262 0.87 -6.77 -10.88
N CYS A 263 0.92 -6.26 -12.12
CA CYS A 263 1.10 -7.08 -13.31
C CYS A 263 2.42 -7.88 -13.23
N MET A 264 3.51 -7.21 -12.88
CA MET A 264 4.82 -7.89 -12.80
C MET A 264 4.88 -8.92 -11.68
N ARG A 265 4.32 -8.63 -10.50
CA ARG A 265 4.21 -9.65 -9.44
C ARG A 265 3.37 -10.86 -9.88
N SER A 266 2.30 -10.62 -10.64
CA SER A 266 1.48 -11.72 -11.16
C SER A 266 2.23 -12.57 -12.20
N VAL A 267 3.11 -11.97 -13.00
CA VAL A 267 3.98 -12.71 -13.92
C VAL A 267 4.93 -13.61 -13.15
N GLY A 268 5.64 -13.08 -12.14
CA GLY A 268 6.55 -13.87 -11.30
C GLY A 268 5.85 -15.02 -10.56
N MET A 269 4.63 -14.78 -10.07
CA MET A 269 3.81 -15.84 -9.47
C MET A 269 3.45 -16.94 -10.47
N ALA A 270 3.08 -16.55 -11.70
CA ALA A 270 2.73 -17.49 -12.75
C ALA A 270 3.95 -18.32 -13.21
N GLU A 271 5.12 -17.69 -13.33
CA GLU A 271 6.38 -18.39 -13.65
C GLU A 271 6.72 -19.44 -12.60
N ARG A 272 6.69 -19.05 -11.31
CA ARG A 272 6.95 -20.03 -10.23
C ARG A 272 5.91 -21.15 -10.21
N ALA A 273 4.65 -20.87 -10.45
CA ALA A 273 3.62 -21.90 -10.53
C ALA A 273 3.92 -22.89 -11.67
N LEU A 274 4.39 -22.41 -12.81
CA LEU A 274 4.79 -23.25 -13.95
C LEU A 274 6.02 -24.11 -13.61
N GLU A 275 7.01 -23.57 -12.92
CA GLU A 275 8.21 -24.30 -12.49
C GLU A 275 7.89 -25.43 -11.49
N LEU A 276 6.87 -25.22 -10.65
CA LEU A 276 6.44 -26.22 -9.65
C LEU A 276 5.55 -27.33 -10.24
N MET A 277 5.02 -27.14 -11.45
CA MET A 277 4.18 -28.13 -12.17
C MET A 277 5.02 -29.18 -12.91
#